data_1f18f27628f12c22f5139c1136f9d69f
#
_entry.id   1f18f27628f12c22f5139c1136f9d69f
#
_cell.length_a   1.000
_cell.length_b   1.000
_cell.length_c   1.000
_cell.angle_alpha   90.00
_cell.angle_beta   90.00
_cell.angle_gamma   90.00
#
_symmetry.space_group_name_H-M   'P 1'
#
loop_
_entity.id
_entity.type
_entity.pdbx_description
1 polymer ?
#
loop_
_entity_poly.entity_id
_entity_poly.type
_entity_poly.pdbx_seq_one_letter_code
_entity_poly.pdbx_strand_id
1 'polypeptide(L)'
;MELNNREQKAKREAQSAKRSGIYFFYSLLLALSCLLAFHGCASVPREGAVLAVVDSEPITEADLRYSLSIAHRREDLSSAGNLNLSEYVRKLVDDRLIINEARTAGMDKYPEVQKAVKAYVLRESVVQLHEEEVVQKVSVTEKDIKDYYGKNYEKFRLGLIELKSKEEAEDVSRLLLEGGDFKEFARKYSLQSLRKDNGNIVLTRKAVLPEFEKVISALQPQEVSDAVKVGDRWYIVKLLGREEPPEKEFEHAKGSLERAVRRQKEQERGDEYLNFLRERAVIKKDGELLSQIRLVCESKEMEKCKKDKRTLAEADDEVLTVGDLIEIAGPSFSQSPENIVNNWIDCKVVDHEALRRHYEKGADMKEMVRRYEDQLLKGTFIKKIIMPRIVVTDEKLREYYSKNQDSFLKPVRYKIRQITVKSMDEAREILDNLRAGADFAWVARNKSIDAAASKGGDAGWFRREELPKSFSEIADTVNIGDLSPVVKLDLSYTIFRIEEKTPKEPEAFDEVKDAVVRAYVGGEVNNLLDKYVTQLKADANIEMHDDEIRNIERRFKQ
;
A
#
# COMPACT_ATOMS: atom_id res chain seq x y z
N MET A 1 -32.05 -23.64 -3.14
CA MET A 1 -31.51 -22.26 -3.24
C MET A 1 -30.19 -22.07 -2.46
N GLU A 2 -30.06 -22.63 -1.28
CA GLU A 2 -28.81 -22.46 -0.47
C GLU A 2 -27.58 -23.20 -1.01
N LEU A 3 -27.72 -24.36 -1.62
CA LEU A 3 -26.61 -25.11 -2.22
C LEU A 3 -25.97 -24.38 -3.44
N ASN A 4 -26.80 -23.71 -4.24
CA ASN A 4 -26.33 -22.97 -5.42
C ASN A 4 -25.58 -21.68 -5.04
N ASN A 5 -25.94 -21.05 -3.90
CA ASN A 5 -25.22 -19.90 -3.36
C ASN A 5 -23.84 -20.26 -2.77
N ARG A 6 -23.72 -21.48 -2.20
CA ARG A 6 -22.42 -21.97 -1.68
C ARG A 6 -21.45 -22.31 -2.81
N GLU A 7 -21.92 -22.92 -3.89
CA GLU A 7 -21.08 -23.22 -5.07
C GLU A 7 -20.65 -21.97 -5.83
N GLN A 8 -21.53 -20.97 -5.97
CA GLN A 8 -21.17 -19.68 -6.58
C GLN A 8 -20.19 -18.88 -5.72
N LYS A 9 -20.34 -18.95 -4.39
CA LYS A 9 -19.40 -18.34 -3.44
C LYS A 9 -18.02 -19.02 -3.53
N ALA A 10 -17.97 -20.36 -3.55
CA ALA A 10 -16.75 -21.14 -3.70
C ALA A 10 -16.04 -20.88 -5.05
N LYS A 11 -16.80 -20.72 -6.16
CA LYS A 11 -16.23 -20.39 -7.48
C LYS A 11 -15.71 -18.95 -7.56
N ARG A 12 -16.38 -17.99 -6.92
CA ARG A 12 -15.88 -16.60 -6.79
C ARG A 12 -14.65 -16.52 -5.89
N GLU A 13 -14.62 -17.31 -4.83
CA GLU A 13 -13.49 -17.41 -3.92
C GLU A 13 -12.30 -18.11 -4.59
N ALA A 14 -12.51 -19.15 -5.42
CA ALA A 14 -11.46 -19.81 -6.21
C ALA A 14 -10.92 -18.92 -7.35
N GLN A 15 -11.74 -18.09 -7.99
CA GLN A 15 -11.29 -17.09 -8.96
C GLN A 15 -10.58 -15.92 -8.29
N SER A 16 -11.01 -15.52 -7.10
CA SER A 16 -10.33 -14.56 -6.24
C SER A 16 -8.99 -15.10 -5.75
N ALA A 17 -8.93 -16.39 -5.36
CA ALA A 17 -7.71 -17.05 -4.90
C ALA A 17 -6.67 -17.27 -6.01
N LYS A 18 -7.10 -17.57 -7.25
CA LYS A 18 -6.19 -17.57 -8.40
C LYS A 18 -5.59 -16.19 -8.70
N ARG A 19 -6.37 -15.14 -8.49
CA ARG A 19 -5.86 -13.76 -8.52
C ARG A 19 -5.02 -13.44 -7.28
N SER A 20 -5.39 -13.93 -6.09
CA SER A 20 -4.67 -13.65 -4.83
C SER A 20 -3.34 -14.40 -4.71
N GLY A 21 -3.19 -15.62 -5.24
CA GLY A 21 -1.93 -16.36 -5.24
C GLY A 21 -0.85 -15.67 -6.09
N ILE A 22 -1.27 -15.18 -7.25
CA ILE A 22 -0.45 -14.30 -8.09
C ILE A 22 -0.21 -12.96 -7.34
N TYR A 23 -1.22 -12.41 -6.67
CA TYR A 23 -1.13 -11.15 -5.92
C TYR A 23 -0.31 -11.27 -4.62
N PHE A 24 -0.13 -12.43 -4.00
CA PHE A 24 0.68 -12.56 -2.80
C PHE A 24 2.17 -12.61 -3.13
N PHE A 25 2.57 -13.29 -4.20
CA PHE A 25 3.92 -13.18 -4.74
C PHE A 25 4.17 -11.77 -5.31
N TYR A 26 3.15 -11.18 -5.98
CA TYR A 26 3.18 -9.79 -6.43
C TYR A 26 3.02 -8.79 -5.29
N SER A 27 2.32 -9.08 -4.20
CA SER A 27 2.27 -8.17 -3.05
C SER A 27 3.57 -8.20 -2.26
N LEU A 28 4.32 -9.31 -2.26
CA LEU A 28 5.68 -9.32 -1.71
C LEU A 28 6.65 -8.56 -2.65
N LEU A 29 6.57 -8.77 -3.96
CA LEU A 29 7.35 -8.03 -4.97
C LEU A 29 6.82 -6.60 -5.20
N LEU A 30 5.49 -6.34 -5.13
CA LEU A 30 4.89 -5.00 -5.22
C LEU A 30 4.95 -4.23 -3.90
N ALA A 31 4.90 -4.87 -2.74
CA ALA A 31 5.26 -4.24 -1.47
C ALA A 31 6.75 -3.87 -1.46
N LEU A 32 7.60 -4.69 -2.09
CA LEU A 32 8.98 -4.34 -2.37
C LEU A 32 9.08 -3.18 -3.37
N SER A 33 8.33 -3.17 -4.48
CA SER A 33 8.36 -2.09 -5.48
C SER A 33 7.70 -0.79 -5.00
N CYS A 34 6.73 -0.83 -4.09
CA CYS A 34 6.21 0.39 -3.43
C CYS A 34 7.20 0.97 -2.41
N LEU A 35 8.10 0.16 -1.83
CA LEU A 35 9.23 0.62 -1.04
C LEU A 35 10.37 1.17 -1.92
N LEU A 36 10.54 0.65 -3.16
CA LEU A 36 11.57 1.08 -4.12
C LEU A 36 11.23 2.41 -4.82
N ALA A 37 9.97 2.85 -4.84
CA ALA A 37 9.60 4.18 -5.36
C ALA A 37 10.16 5.33 -4.51
N PHE A 38 10.83 5.04 -3.38
CA PHE A 38 11.46 6.03 -2.49
C PHE A 38 12.99 5.90 -2.42
N HIS A 39 13.61 5.00 -3.17
CA HIS A 39 15.06 4.96 -3.28
C HIS A 39 15.47 5.46 -4.67
N GLY A 40 15.32 6.77 -4.88
CA GLY A 40 16.13 7.45 -5.89
C GLY A 40 17.58 7.14 -5.51
N CYS A 41 18.32 6.41 -6.38
CA CYS A 41 19.75 6.23 -6.26
C CYS A 41 20.48 7.59 -6.34
N ALA A 42 20.40 8.37 -5.29
CA ALA A 42 21.45 9.30 -4.97
C ALA A 42 22.59 8.42 -4.43
N SER A 43 23.61 8.18 -5.25
CA SER A 43 24.87 7.64 -4.81
C SER A 43 25.37 8.52 -3.68
N VAL A 44 25.12 8.09 -2.43
CA VAL A 44 25.61 8.79 -1.24
C VAL A 44 27.14 8.70 -1.32
N PRO A 45 27.86 9.82 -1.37
CA PRO A 45 29.32 9.78 -1.36
C PRO A 45 29.76 9.01 -0.11
N ARG A 46 30.62 8.03 -0.28
CA ARG A 46 31.11 7.14 0.79
C ARG A 46 31.97 7.85 1.84
N GLU A 47 32.31 9.12 1.63
CA GLU A 47 33.14 9.94 2.51
C GLU A 47 32.41 11.26 2.78
N GLY A 48 31.36 11.20 3.60
CA GLY A 48 30.79 12.41 4.18
C GLY A 48 31.71 12.94 5.30
N ALA A 49 31.66 14.25 5.56
CA ALA A 49 32.38 14.86 6.68
C ALA A 49 32.06 14.12 7.99
N VAL A 50 33.08 13.91 8.83
CA VAL A 50 32.89 13.40 10.19
C VAL A 50 32.36 14.53 11.05
N LEU A 51 31.20 14.32 11.68
CA LEU A 51 30.49 15.32 12.48
C LEU A 51 30.77 15.20 13.98
N ALA A 52 31.03 13.97 14.41
CA ALA A 52 31.45 13.68 15.76
C ALA A 52 32.19 12.33 15.79
N VAL A 53 32.94 12.10 16.85
CA VAL A 53 33.55 10.79 17.15
C VAL A 53 33.16 10.41 18.57
N VAL A 54 32.69 9.19 18.78
CA VAL A 54 32.35 8.62 20.08
C VAL A 54 33.29 7.44 20.32
N ASP A 55 34.18 7.58 21.28
CA ASP A 55 35.32 6.67 21.54
C ASP A 55 36.25 6.56 20.31
N SER A 56 36.03 5.63 19.42
CA SER A 56 36.76 5.50 18.16
C SER A 56 35.85 5.41 16.94
N GLU A 57 34.54 5.54 17.15
CA GLU A 57 33.52 5.38 16.09
C GLU A 57 33.07 6.74 15.55
N PRO A 58 33.24 7.01 14.26
CA PRO A 58 32.80 8.26 13.64
C PRO A 58 31.28 8.27 13.42
N ILE A 59 30.70 9.45 13.58
CA ILE A 59 29.35 9.81 13.15
C ILE A 59 29.51 10.74 11.95
N THR A 60 28.98 10.35 10.81
CA THR A 60 29.20 11.00 9.53
C THR A 60 27.99 11.81 9.04
N GLU A 61 28.19 12.64 8.02
CA GLU A 61 27.10 13.30 7.29
C GLU A 61 26.09 12.29 6.74
N ALA A 62 26.52 11.09 6.33
CA ALA A 62 25.63 10.03 5.85
C ALA A 62 24.71 9.51 6.97
N ASP A 63 25.20 9.40 8.20
CA ASP A 63 24.38 9.01 9.36
C ASP A 63 23.36 10.09 9.69
N LEU A 64 23.73 11.38 9.61
CA LEU A 64 22.82 12.50 9.80
C LEU A 64 21.71 12.51 8.74
N ARG A 65 22.06 12.38 7.45
CA ARG A 65 21.09 12.33 6.35
C ARG A 65 20.11 11.17 6.51
N TYR A 66 20.61 10.00 6.86
CA TYR A 66 19.79 8.82 7.12
C TYR A 66 18.82 9.07 8.30
N SER A 67 19.30 9.61 9.41
CA SER A 67 18.46 9.94 10.57
C SER A 67 17.36 10.96 10.21
N LEU A 68 17.69 11.99 9.45
CA LEU A 68 16.75 13.00 8.99
C LEU A 68 15.69 12.42 8.04
N SER A 69 16.07 11.52 7.13
CA SER A 69 15.14 10.87 6.20
C SER A 69 14.08 10.03 6.93
N ILE A 70 14.49 9.32 8.00
CA ILE A 70 13.57 8.56 8.84
C ILE A 70 12.65 9.50 9.63
N ALA A 71 13.21 10.53 10.28
CA ALA A 71 12.46 11.41 11.18
C ALA A 71 11.38 12.22 10.43
N HIS A 72 11.68 12.66 9.21
CA HIS A 72 10.79 13.55 8.45
C HIS A 72 10.01 12.85 7.33
N ARG A 73 10.28 11.57 7.04
CA ARG A 73 9.68 10.82 5.90
C ARG A 73 9.72 11.61 4.59
N ARG A 74 10.76 12.45 4.38
CA ARG A 74 10.91 13.34 3.23
C ARG A 74 12.27 13.12 2.60
N GLU A 75 12.27 12.90 1.30
CA GLU A 75 13.47 12.88 0.47
C GLU A 75 14.05 14.28 0.25
N ASP A 76 13.22 15.30 0.39
CA ASP A 76 13.58 16.70 0.16
C ASP A 76 13.96 17.38 1.47
N LEU A 77 15.27 17.43 1.72
CA LEU A 77 15.87 18.17 2.84
C LEU A 77 15.93 19.69 2.59
N SER A 78 15.53 20.17 1.42
CA SER A 78 15.55 21.61 1.09
C SER A 78 14.60 22.44 1.97
N SER A 79 13.57 21.80 2.56
CA SER A 79 12.69 22.44 3.56
C SER A 79 13.26 22.44 4.99
N ALA A 80 14.49 21.97 5.20
CA ALA A 80 15.16 21.85 6.48
C ALA A 80 15.72 23.19 7.03
N GLY A 81 15.41 24.32 6.40
CA GLY A 81 15.97 25.64 6.77
C GLY A 81 15.80 26.10 8.23
N ASN A 82 14.94 25.42 9.02
CA ASN A 82 14.73 25.68 10.44
C ASN A 82 15.20 24.54 11.35
N LEU A 83 15.90 23.51 10.82
CA LEU A 83 16.38 22.39 11.63
C LEU A 83 17.70 22.76 12.33
N ASN A 84 17.77 22.50 13.63
CA ASN A 84 19.01 22.60 14.39
C ASN A 84 19.84 21.31 14.19
N LEU A 85 20.71 21.29 13.18
CA LEU A 85 21.50 20.10 12.87
C LEU A 85 22.45 19.72 14.02
N SER A 86 22.94 20.67 14.78
CA SER A 86 23.77 20.39 15.97
C SER A 86 23.02 19.54 17.00
N GLU A 87 21.73 19.79 17.19
CA GLU A 87 20.90 18.98 18.09
C GLU A 87 20.71 17.56 17.56
N TYR A 88 20.48 17.39 16.25
CA TYR A 88 20.42 16.08 15.64
C TYR A 88 21.73 15.30 15.77
N VAL A 89 22.88 15.93 15.57
CA VAL A 89 24.18 15.27 15.75
C VAL A 89 24.39 14.87 17.22
N ARG A 90 24.02 15.72 18.20
CA ARG A 90 24.05 15.33 19.62
C ARG A 90 23.20 14.12 19.92
N LYS A 91 22.00 14.04 19.33
CA LYS A 91 21.14 12.87 19.48
C LYS A 91 21.76 11.62 18.84
N LEU A 92 22.47 11.74 17.71
CA LEU A 92 23.23 10.63 17.14
C LEU A 92 24.39 10.17 18.04
N VAL A 93 25.04 11.12 18.73
CA VAL A 93 26.05 10.81 19.77
C VAL A 93 25.41 9.99 20.91
N ASP A 94 24.27 10.45 21.42
CA ASP A 94 23.52 9.78 22.48
C ASP A 94 23.09 8.37 22.06
N ASP A 95 22.60 8.22 20.84
CA ASP A 95 22.22 6.92 20.26
C ASP A 95 23.44 5.99 20.13
N ARG A 96 24.60 6.52 19.70
CA ARG A 96 25.86 5.76 19.58
C ARG A 96 26.33 5.24 20.92
N LEU A 97 26.25 6.05 21.97
CA LEU A 97 26.60 5.61 23.34
C LEU A 97 25.75 4.43 23.79
N ILE A 98 24.44 4.49 23.57
CA ILE A 98 23.51 3.40 23.90
C ILE A 98 23.83 2.13 23.10
N ILE A 99 24.13 2.27 21.81
CA ILE A 99 24.48 1.15 20.92
C ILE A 99 25.78 0.49 21.36
N ASN A 100 26.80 1.28 21.71
CA ASN A 100 28.09 0.77 22.20
C ASN A 100 27.91 0.03 23.51
N GLU A 101 27.10 0.55 24.43
CA GLU A 101 26.75 -0.11 25.69
C GLU A 101 26.00 -1.43 25.44
N ALA A 102 25.04 -1.45 24.50
CA ALA A 102 24.34 -2.66 24.12
C ALA A 102 25.28 -3.74 23.55
N ARG A 103 26.30 -3.34 22.74
CA ARG A 103 27.33 -4.26 22.23
C ARG A 103 28.24 -4.74 23.35
N THR A 104 28.67 -3.87 24.26
CA THR A 104 29.46 -4.23 25.43
C THR A 104 28.73 -5.24 26.33
N ALA A 105 27.41 -5.08 26.45
CA ALA A 105 26.52 -6.03 27.12
C ALA A 105 26.27 -7.33 26.32
N GLY A 106 26.85 -7.51 25.14
CA GLY A 106 26.73 -8.70 24.31
C GLY A 106 25.36 -8.89 23.68
N MET A 107 24.54 -7.83 23.54
CA MET A 107 23.18 -7.91 22.96
C MET A 107 23.20 -8.20 21.46
N ASP A 108 24.28 -7.87 20.76
CA ASP A 108 24.54 -8.26 19.37
C ASP A 108 24.53 -9.78 19.17
N LYS A 109 24.84 -10.56 20.21
CA LYS A 109 24.87 -12.03 20.21
C LYS A 109 23.52 -12.67 20.59
N TYR A 110 22.51 -11.88 20.93
CA TYR A 110 21.21 -12.44 21.28
C TYR A 110 20.58 -13.13 20.07
N PRO A 111 20.00 -14.35 20.24
CA PRO A 111 19.43 -15.11 19.13
C PRO A 111 18.40 -14.32 18.34
N GLU A 112 17.55 -13.53 19.01
CA GLU A 112 16.56 -12.68 18.37
C GLU A 112 17.19 -11.57 17.51
N VAL A 113 18.29 -10.98 17.94
CA VAL A 113 19.03 -9.94 17.16
C VAL A 113 19.66 -10.59 15.94
N GLN A 114 20.41 -11.69 16.15
CA GLN A 114 21.06 -12.42 15.06
C GLN A 114 20.06 -12.94 14.02
N LYS A 115 18.91 -13.45 14.45
CA LYS A 115 17.84 -13.89 13.54
C LYS A 115 17.29 -12.72 12.74
N ALA A 116 17.05 -11.57 13.37
CA ALA A 116 16.53 -10.39 12.69
C ALA A 116 17.53 -9.82 11.68
N VAL A 117 18.83 -9.77 12.02
CA VAL A 117 19.89 -9.33 11.10
C VAL A 117 19.99 -10.27 9.89
N LYS A 118 19.99 -11.59 10.11
CA LYS A 118 20.01 -12.57 9.01
C LYS A 118 18.80 -12.43 8.09
N ALA A 119 17.59 -12.24 8.65
CA ALA A 119 16.39 -12.03 7.88
C ALA A 119 16.45 -10.71 7.08
N TYR A 120 17.06 -9.66 7.65
CA TYR A 120 17.28 -8.40 6.93
C TYR A 120 18.26 -8.58 5.76
N VAL A 121 19.41 -9.24 5.99
CA VAL A 121 20.40 -9.55 4.95
C VAL A 121 19.74 -10.31 3.80
N LEU A 122 18.98 -11.36 4.10
CA LEU A 122 18.28 -12.14 3.08
C LEU A 122 17.32 -11.26 2.28
N ARG A 123 16.46 -10.48 2.96
CA ARG A 123 15.50 -9.60 2.30
C ARG A 123 16.18 -8.61 1.34
N GLU A 124 17.22 -7.92 1.80
CA GLU A 124 17.92 -6.94 0.96
C GLU A 124 18.70 -7.63 -0.18
N SER A 125 19.19 -8.86 0.04
CA SER A 125 19.83 -9.67 -0.99
C SER A 125 18.83 -10.07 -2.09
N VAL A 126 17.58 -10.41 -1.73
CA VAL A 126 16.52 -10.69 -2.70
C VAL A 126 16.15 -9.42 -3.49
N VAL A 127 16.09 -8.25 -2.83
CA VAL A 127 15.88 -6.96 -3.51
C VAL A 127 16.99 -6.69 -4.53
N GLN A 128 18.23 -6.86 -4.15
CA GLN A 128 19.38 -6.65 -5.03
C GLN A 128 19.37 -7.63 -6.21
N LEU A 129 19.06 -8.90 -5.95
CA LEU A 129 18.91 -9.92 -7.00
C LEU A 129 17.82 -9.53 -8.02
N HIS A 130 16.66 -9.09 -7.54
CA HIS A 130 15.57 -8.64 -8.40
C HIS A 130 15.97 -7.41 -9.23
N GLU A 131 16.63 -6.43 -8.61
CA GLU A 131 17.14 -5.26 -9.33
C GLU A 131 18.10 -5.67 -10.46
N GLU A 132 19.03 -6.57 -10.17
CA GLU A 132 20.09 -7.01 -11.08
C GLU A 132 19.58 -7.90 -12.22
N GLU A 133 18.69 -8.85 -11.92
CA GLU A 133 18.26 -9.89 -12.87
C GLU A 133 16.92 -9.57 -13.56
N VAL A 134 16.15 -8.64 -13.02
CA VAL A 134 14.85 -8.25 -13.57
C VAL A 134 14.86 -6.81 -14.03
N VAL A 135 14.97 -5.85 -13.10
CA VAL A 135 14.76 -4.43 -13.40
C VAL A 135 15.78 -3.89 -14.39
N GLN A 136 17.09 -4.15 -14.17
CA GLN A 136 18.17 -3.68 -15.04
C GLN A 136 18.24 -4.43 -16.38
N LYS A 137 17.59 -5.58 -16.50
CA LYS A 137 17.53 -6.35 -17.76
C LYS A 137 16.36 -5.93 -18.66
N VAL A 138 15.42 -5.11 -18.13
CA VAL A 138 14.24 -4.70 -18.88
C VAL A 138 14.44 -3.30 -19.47
N SER A 139 14.26 -3.19 -20.77
CA SER A 139 14.18 -1.93 -21.48
C SER A 139 12.80 -1.75 -22.13
N VAL A 140 12.28 -0.53 -22.11
CA VAL A 140 11.00 -0.18 -22.75
C VAL A 140 11.30 0.76 -23.91
N THR A 141 10.94 0.32 -25.12
CA THR A 141 11.08 1.13 -26.33
C THR A 141 9.74 1.80 -26.70
N GLU A 142 9.79 2.82 -27.51
CA GLU A 142 8.56 3.47 -28.02
C GLU A 142 7.69 2.50 -28.82
N LYS A 143 8.31 1.55 -29.52
CA LYS A 143 7.60 0.48 -30.22
C LYS A 143 6.81 -0.38 -29.24
N ASP A 144 7.42 -0.81 -28.12
CA ASP A 144 6.71 -1.60 -27.10
C ASP A 144 5.47 -0.86 -26.58
N ILE A 145 5.59 0.45 -26.36
CA ILE A 145 4.48 1.27 -25.86
C ILE A 145 3.36 1.37 -26.91
N LYS A 146 3.72 1.56 -28.19
CA LYS A 146 2.74 1.60 -29.31
C LYS A 146 2.06 0.25 -29.49
N ASP A 147 2.82 -0.84 -29.48
CA ASP A 147 2.28 -2.20 -29.63
C ASP A 147 1.33 -2.54 -28.46
N TYR A 148 1.70 -2.17 -27.25
CA TYR A 148 0.84 -2.32 -26.07
C TYR A 148 -0.44 -1.50 -26.18
N TYR A 149 -0.33 -0.24 -26.64
CA TYR A 149 -1.47 0.65 -26.84
C TYR A 149 -2.42 0.09 -27.89
N GLY A 150 -1.92 -0.25 -29.07
CA GLY A 150 -2.71 -0.86 -30.15
C GLY A 150 -3.44 -2.10 -29.68
N LYS A 151 -2.70 -3.02 -29.02
CA LYS A 151 -3.28 -4.27 -28.55
C LYS A 151 -4.34 -4.11 -27.46
N ASN A 152 -4.14 -3.21 -26.49
CA ASN A 152 -5.02 -3.14 -25.32
C ASN A 152 -6.15 -2.13 -25.45
N TYR A 153 -6.01 -1.13 -26.31
CA TYR A 153 -6.98 -0.05 -26.49
C TYR A 153 -7.71 -0.11 -27.83
N GLU A 154 -7.41 -1.11 -28.68
CA GLU A 154 -8.23 -1.42 -29.85
C GLU A 154 -9.69 -1.54 -29.45
N LYS A 155 -10.59 -0.98 -30.27
CA LYS A 155 -12.03 -1.05 -30.04
C LYS A 155 -12.64 -2.07 -31.01
N PHE A 156 -13.46 -2.94 -30.46
CA PHE A 156 -14.26 -3.87 -31.24
C PHE A 156 -15.69 -3.31 -31.37
N ARG A 157 -16.17 -3.20 -32.58
CA ARG A 157 -17.59 -3.03 -32.85
C ARG A 157 -18.18 -4.42 -33.03
N LEU A 158 -19.06 -4.79 -32.13
CA LEU A 158 -19.64 -6.13 -32.06
C LEU A 158 -21.17 -6.06 -32.21
N GLY A 159 -21.73 -7.08 -32.78
CA GLY A 159 -23.13 -7.44 -32.62
C GLY A 159 -23.20 -8.58 -31.60
N LEU A 160 -24.08 -8.49 -30.61
CA LEU A 160 -24.31 -9.53 -29.61
C LEU A 160 -25.76 -9.95 -29.59
N ILE A 161 -26.01 -11.27 -29.58
CA ILE A 161 -27.29 -11.88 -29.28
C ILE A 161 -27.12 -12.68 -27.99
N GLU A 162 -27.91 -12.35 -26.97
CA GLU A 162 -27.92 -13.03 -25.67
C GLU A 162 -29.11 -13.97 -25.58
N LEU A 163 -28.85 -15.22 -25.21
CA LEU A 163 -29.81 -16.32 -25.23
C LEU A 163 -29.80 -17.07 -23.88
N LYS A 164 -30.90 -17.70 -23.55
CA LYS A 164 -31.11 -18.31 -22.22
C LYS A 164 -30.59 -19.74 -22.13
N SER A 165 -30.65 -20.48 -23.23
CA SER A 165 -30.24 -21.89 -23.27
C SER A 165 -29.33 -22.19 -24.47
N LYS A 166 -28.70 -23.36 -24.42
CA LYS A 166 -27.86 -23.87 -25.49
C LYS A 166 -28.66 -24.16 -26.75
N GLU A 167 -29.81 -24.78 -26.56
CA GLU A 167 -30.70 -25.18 -27.64
C GLU A 167 -31.19 -23.95 -28.42
N GLU A 168 -31.62 -22.90 -27.69
CA GLU A 168 -32.01 -21.62 -28.30
C GLU A 168 -30.86 -20.99 -29.09
N ALA A 169 -29.63 -21.10 -28.57
CA ALA A 169 -28.44 -20.55 -29.22
C ALA A 169 -28.07 -21.33 -30.49
N GLU A 170 -28.14 -22.66 -30.47
CA GLU A 170 -27.90 -23.52 -31.63
C GLU A 170 -28.93 -23.30 -32.74
N ASP A 171 -30.22 -23.12 -32.39
CA ASP A 171 -31.28 -22.81 -33.35
C ASP A 171 -31.08 -21.44 -34.00
N VAL A 172 -30.77 -20.40 -33.20
CA VAL A 172 -30.51 -19.05 -33.74
C VAL A 172 -29.24 -19.04 -34.59
N SER A 173 -28.19 -19.76 -34.19
CA SER A 173 -26.96 -19.88 -34.95
C SER A 173 -27.21 -20.52 -36.34
N ARG A 174 -28.01 -21.60 -36.39
CA ARG A 174 -28.40 -22.24 -37.66
C ARG A 174 -29.17 -21.28 -38.57
N LEU A 175 -30.17 -20.57 -38.03
CA LEU A 175 -30.97 -19.62 -38.80
C LEU A 175 -30.12 -18.44 -39.35
N LEU A 176 -29.12 -18.02 -38.60
CA LEU A 176 -28.15 -17.00 -39.05
C LEU A 176 -27.27 -17.50 -40.18
N LEU A 177 -26.85 -18.77 -40.17
CA LEU A 177 -26.09 -19.40 -41.25
C LEU A 177 -26.94 -19.58 -42.52
N GLU A 178 -28.25 -19.76 -42.38
CA GLU A 178 -29.22 -19.83 -43.49
C GLU A 178 -29.55 -18.45 -44.08
N GLY A 179 -28.92 -17.36 -43.60
CA GLY A 179 -29.07 -15.99 -44.12
C GLY A 179 -30.02 -15.09 -43.34
N GLY A 180 -30.39 -15.48 -42.15
CA GLY A 180 -31.24 -14.68 -41.23
C GLY A 180 -30.59 -13.35 -40.84
N ASP A 181 -31.41 -12.30 -40.63
CA ASP A 181 -30.92 -10.98 -40.22
C ASP A 181 -30.50 -10.96 -38.76
N PHE A 182 -29.21 -10.75 -38.50
CA PHE A 182 -28.65 -10.65 -37.14
C PHE A 182 -29.36 -9.61 -36.27
N LYS A 183 -29.75 -8.47 -36.83
CA LYS A 183 -30.41 -7.40 -36.08
C LYS A 183 -31.82 -7.79 -35.63
N GLU A 184 -32.54 -8.52 -36.47
CA GLU A 184 -33.86 -9.03 -36.11
C GLU A 184 -33.77 -10.05 -34.97
N PHE A 185 -32.79 -10.97 -35.02
CA PHE A 185 -32.57 -11.92 -33.94
C PHE A 185 -32.12 -11.24 -32.66
N ALA A 186 -31.24 -10.23 -32.74
CA ALA A 186 -30.84 -9.46 -31.57
C ALA A 186 -32.04 -8.76 -30.90
N ARG A 187 -32.95 -8.19 -31.68
CA ARG A 187 -34.21 -7.57 -31.15
C ARG A 187 -35.15 -8.60 -30.53
N LYS A 188 -35.25 -9.78 -31.12
CA LYS A 188 -36.21 -10.82 -30.71
C LYS A 188 -35.78 -11.55 -29.46
N TYR A 189 -34.49 -11.91 -29.35
CA TYR A 189 -33.99 -12.85 -28.35
C TYR A 189 -33.17 -12.17 -27.25
N SER A 190 -32.45 -11.08 -27.52
CA SER A 190 -31.58 -10.45 -26.52
C SER A 190 -32.31 -9.76 -25.39
N LEU A 191 -31.64 -9.52 -24.27
CA LEU A 191 -32.14 -8.73 -23.14
C LEU A 191 -32.39 -7.26 -23.54
N GLN A 192 -33.18 -6.57 -22.73
CA GLN A 192 -33.68 -5.22 -23.05
C GLN A 192 -32.57 -4.19 -23.34
N SER A 193 -31.40 -4.31 -22.68
CA SER A 193 -30.24 -3.42 -22.90
C SER A 193 -29.66 -3.56 -24.31
N LEU A 194 -29.51 -4.78 -24.82
CA LEU A 194 -28.98 -5.06 -26.16
C LEU A 194 -30.02 -4.86 -27.27
N ARG A 195 -31.30 -5.02 -26.97
CA ARG A 195 -32.39 -4.82 -27.96
C ARG A 195 -32.46 -3.39 -28.48
N LYS A 196 -32.21 -2.38 -27.63
CA LYS A 196 -32.29 -0.97 -28.00
C LYS A 196 -31.36 -0.59 -29.16
N ASP A 197 -30.14 -1.19 -29.14
CA ASP A 197 -29.08 -0.88 -30.12
C ASP A 197 -28.94 -1.98 -31.18
N ASN A 198 -30.00 -2.83 -31.34
CA ASN A 198 -29.98 -3.96 -32.27
C ASN A 198 -28.83 -4.95 -32.05
N GLY A 199 -28.42 -5.11 -30.81
CA GLY A 199 -27.28 -5.92 -30.41
C GLY A 199 -25.91 -5.25 -30.61
N ASN A 200 -25.87 -4.03 -31.14
CA ASN A 200 -24.57 -3.36 -31.38
C ASN A 200 -23.97 -2.86 -30.07
N ILE A 201 -22.68 -3.12 -29.91
CA ILE A 201 -21.88 -2.67 -28.76
C ILE A 201 -20.47 -2.32 -29.23
N VAL A 202 -19.86 -1.35 -28.57
CA VAL A 202 -18.45 -1.00 -28.78
C VAL A 202 -17.71 -1.27 -27.47
N LEU A 203 -16.72 -2.13 -27.51
CA LEU A 203 -15.88 -2.46 -26.36
C LEU A 203 -14.41 -2.22 -26.70
N THR A 204 -13.66 -1.65 -25.76
CA THR A 204 -12.21 -1.70 -25.83
C THR A 204 -11.73 -3.12 -25.52
N ARG A 205 -10.66 -3.59 -26.13
CA ARG A 205 -10.10 -4.94 -25.90
C ARG A 205 -9.95 -5.25 -24.41
N LYS A 206 -9.48 -4.28 -23.61
CA LYS A 206 -9.35 -4.41 -22.16
C LYS A 206 -10.66 -4.67 -21.40
N ALA A 207 -11.79 -4.27 -21.97
CA ALA A 207 -13.12 -4.45 -21.39
C ALA A 207 -13.79 -5.75 -21.87
N VAL A 208 -13.17 -6.47 -22.81
CA VAL A 208 -13.67 -7.74 -23.34
C VAL A 208 -13.36 -8.86 -22.34
N LEU A 209 -14.37 -9.69 -22.05
CA LEU A 209 -14.18 -10.86 -21.22
C LEU A 209 -13.32 -11.91 -21.94
N PRO A 210 -12.50 -12.71 -21.23
CA PRO A 210 -11.59 -13.71 -21.84
C PRO A 210 -12.31 -14.70 -22.77
N GLU A 211 -13.53 -15.08 -22.42
CA GLU A 211 -14.36 -16.00 -23.22
C GLU A 211 -14.71 -15.39 -24.58
N PHE A 212 -15.05 -14.11 -24.60
CA PHE A 212 -15.32 -13.37 -25.84
C PHE A 212 -14.05 -13.06 -26.62
N GLU A 213 -12.94 -12.77 -25.96
CA GLU A 213 -11.67 -12.43 -26.62
C GLU A 213 -11.17 -13.58 -27.52
N LYS A 214 -11.29 -14.82 -27.08
CA LYS A 214 -10.93 -16.00 -27.90
C LYS A 214 -11.74 -16.05 -29.18
N VAL A 215 -13.04 -15.78 -29.06
CA VAL A 215 -13.97 -15.83 -30.20
C VAL A 215 -13.71 -14.66 -31.14
N ILE A 216 -13.68 -13.43 -30.61
CA ILE A 216 -13.47 -12.20 -31.42
C ILE A 216 -12.12 -12.25 -32.15
N SER A 217 -11.09 -12.85 -31.55
CA SER A 217 -9.77 -12.96 -32.17
C SER A 217 -9.76 -13.88 -33.38
N ALA A 218 -10.64 -14.88 -33.42
CA ALA A 218 -10.77 -15.83 -34.54
C ALA A 218 -11.66 -15.30 -35.69
N LEU A 219 -12.56 -14.34 -35.40
CA LEU A 219 -13.53 -13.84 -36.39
C LEU A 219 -12.91 -12.84 -37.37
N GLN A 220 -13.29 -12.94 -38.63
CA GLN A 220 -13.10 -11.91 -39.63
C GLN A 220 -14.22 -10.84 -39.54
N PRO A 221 -13.99 -9.61 -40.04
CA PRO A 221 -15.05 -8.59 -40.09
C PRO A 221 -16.31 -9.11 -40.83
N GLN A 222 -17.48 -8.89 -40.22
CA GLN A 222 -18.82 -9.37 -40.63
C GLN A 222 -19.10 -10.86 -40.37
N GLU A 223 -18.15 -11.61 -39.87
CA GLU A 223 -18.33 -13.00 -39.49
C GLU A 223 -19.08 -13.15 -38.16
N VAL A 224 -19.86 -14.23 -38.06
CA VAL A 224 -20.68 -14.61 -36.90
C VAL A 224 -20.07 -15.83 -36.23
N SER A 225 -19.97 -15.81 -34.92
CA SER A 225 -19.43 -16.92 -34.14
C SER A 225 -20.43 -18.05 -33.96
N ASP A 226 -19.93 -19.21 -33.60
CA ASP A 226 -20.74 -20.22 -32.92
C ASP A 226 -21.23 -19.69 -31.54
N ALA A 227 -22.19 -20.42 -30.95
CA ALA A 227 -22.72 -20.09 -29.64
C ALA A 227 -21.66 -20.24 -28.53
N VAL A 228 -21.42 -19.19 -27.76
CA VAL A 228 -20.42 -19.09 -26.70
C VAL A 228 -21.11 -18.99 -25.35
N LYS A 229 -20.70 -19.82 -24.38
CA LYS A 229 -21.20 -19.77 -23.01
C LYS A 229 -20.37 -18.78 -22.18
N VAL A 230 -21.04 -17.78 -21.60
CA VAL A 230 -20.42 -16.83 -20.64
C VAL A 230 -21.30 -16.76 -19.38
N GLY A 231 -20.77 -17.24 -18.27
CA GLY A 231 -21.56 -17.40 -17.04
C GLY A 231 -22.74 -18.37 -17.24
N ASP A 232 -23.93 -17.89 -16.91
CA ASP A 232 -25.19 -18.66 -17.03
C ASP A 232 -25.93 -18.40 -18.35
N ARG A 233 -25.32 -17.70 -19.31
CA ARG A 233 -25.92 -17.29 -20.58
C ARG A 233 -25.13 -17.77 -21.78
N TRP A 234 -25.82 -17.77 -22.92
CA TRP A 234 -25.23 -18.09 -24.22
C TRP A 234 -25.25 -16.84 -25.10
N TYR A 235 -24.20 -16.69 -25.89
CA TYR A 235 -24.02 -15.52 -26.75
C TYR A 235 -23.63 -15.95 -28.16
N ILE A 236 -24.16 -15.22 -29.15
CA ILE A 236 -23.65 -15.27 -30.52
C ILE A 236 -23.05 -13.89 -30.79
N VAL A 237 -21.81 -13.88 -31.26
CA VAL A 237 -21.01 -12.67 -31.49
C VAL A 237 -20.85 -12.46 -32.99
N LYS A 238 -21.11 -11.25 -33.47
CA LYS A 238 -20.75 -10.83 -34.82
C LYS A 238 -19.68 -9.75 -34.73
N LEU A 239 -18.54 -9.93 -35.42
CA LEU A 239 -17.52 -8.90 -35.50
C LEU A 239 -17.91 -7.90 -36.60
N LEU A 240 -18.39 -6.72 -36.23
CA LEU A 240 -18.75 -5.66 -37.16
C LEU A 240 -17.55 -4.88 -37.71
N GLY A 241 -16.50 -4.80 -36.91
CA GLY A 241 -15.24 -4.17 -37.28
C GLY A 241 -14.31 -3.95 -36.11
N ARG A 242 -13.08 -3.56 -36.43
CA ARG A 242 -12.03 -3.20 -35.46
C ARG A 242 -11.65 -1.76 -35.71
N GLU A 243 -11.44 -1.00 -34.67
CA GLU A 243 -11.02 0.40 -34.72
C GLU A 243 -9.72 0.56 -33.95
N GLU A 244 -8.70 1.07 -34.63
CA GLU A 244 -7.45 1.42 -33.98
C GLU A 244 -7.68 2.55 -32.97
N PRO A 245 -6.99 2.53 -31.83
CA PRO A 245 -7.12 3.60 -30.84
C PRO A 245 -6.53 4.92 -31.39
N PRO A 246 -7.14 6.09 -31.07
CA PRO A 246 -6.71 7.36 -31.61
C PRO A 246 -5.30 7.77 -31.17
N GLU A 247 -4.45 8.21 -32.10
CA GLU A 247 -3.07 8.63 -31.79
C GLU A 247 -3.00 9.81 -30.79
N LYS A 248 -4.02 10.67 -30.80
CA LYS A 248 -4.13 11.80 -29.87
C LYS A 248 -4.28 11.37 -28.41
N GLU A 249 -4.97 10.26 -28.16
CA GLU A 249 -5.12 9.67 -26.82
C GLU A 249 -3.82 8.96 -26.38
N PHE A 250 -3.02 8.45 -27.33
CA PHE A 250 -1.73 7.85 -27.07
C PHE A 250 -0.77 8.83 -26.39
N GLU A 251 -0.59 10.04 -26.94
CA GLU A 251 0.33 11.03 -26.38
C GLU A 251 -0.04 11.44 -24.95
N HIS A 252 -1.35 11.57 -24.65
CA HIS A 252 -1.81 11.87 -23.29
C HIS A 252 -1.57 10.71 -22.30
N ALA A 253 -1.63 9.47 -22.79
CA ALA A 253 -1.50 8.27 -21.97
C ALA A 253 -0.05 7.74 -21.89
N LYS A 254 0.88 8.23 -22.70
CA LYS A 254 2.23 7.69 -22.95
C LYS A 254 2.96 7.32 -21.65
N GLY A 255 3.02 8.22 -20.68
CA GLY A 255 3.72 7.96 -19.41
C GLY A 255 3.07 6.86 -18.54
N SER A 256 1.73 6.70 -18.62
CA SER A 256 1.05 5.62 -17.92
C SER A 256 1.19 4.27 -18.65
N LEU A 257 1.22 4.32 -19.97
CA LEU A 257 1.46 3.16 -20.83
C LEU A 257 2.89 2.63 -20.65
N GLU A 258 3.90 3.51 -20.63
CA GLU A 258 5.29 3.14 -20.36
C GLU A 258 5.43 2.38 -19.04
N ARG A 259 4.83 2.90 -17.97
CA ARG A 259 4.81 2.20 -16.66
C ARG A 259 4.11 0.84 -16.73
N ALA A 260 3.05 0.72 -17.53
CA ALA A 260 2.33 -0.55 -17.70
C ALA A 260 3.16 -1.57 -18.48
N VAL A 261 3.80 -1.16 -19.56
CA VAL A 261 4.70 -1.99 -20.37
C VAL A 261 5.90 -2.43 -19.54
N ARG A 262 6.52 -1.53 -18.79
CA ARG A 262 7.64 -1.84 -17.91
C ARG A 262 7.27 -2.92 -16.91
N ARG A 263 6.14 -2.75 -16.19
CA ARG A 263 5.67 -3.76 -15.24
C ARG A 263 5.39 -5.12 -15.89
N GLN A 264 4.81 -5.13 -17.11
CA GLN A 264 4.58 -6.36 -17.84
C GLN A 264 5.91 -7.06 -18.17
N LYS A 265 6.88 -6.34 -18.72
CA LYS A 265 8.20 -6.89 -19.08
C LYS A 265 8.99 -7.35 -17.85
N GLU A 266 8.92 -6.60 -16.75
CA GLU A 266 9.53 -7.00 -15.47
C GLU A 266 8.89 -8.28 -14.94
N GLN A 267 7.57 -8.42 -15.07
CA GLN A 267 6.87 -9.65 -14.72
C GLN A 267 7.33 -10.83 -15.60
N GLU A 268 7.28 -10.68 -16.91
CA GLU A 268 7.70 -11.71 -17.86
C GLU A 268 9.16 -12.15 -17.58
N ARG A 269 10.05 -11.18 -17.38
CA ARG A 269 11.45 -11.43 -17.03
C ARG A 269 11.60 -12.12 -15.67
N GLY A 270 10.81 -11.72 -14.67
CA GLY A 270 10.79 -12.37 -13.35
C GLY A 270 10.35 -13.82 -13.43
N ASP A 271 9.29 -14.10 -14.19
CA ASP A 271 8.79 -15.46 -14.40
C ASP A 271 9.83 -16.34 -15.15
N GLU A 272 10.50 -15.80 -16.17
CA GLU A 272 11.60 -16.48 -16.87
C GLU A 272 12.75 -16.81 -15.91
N TYR A 273 13.17 -15.82 -15.10
CA TYR A 273 14.27 -16.01 -14.17
C TYR A 273 13.92 -17.01 -13.06
N LEU A 274 12.71 -16.96 -12.53
CA LEU A 274 12.23 -17.93 -11.55
C LEU A 274 12.21 -19.35 -12.12
N ASN A 275 11.74 -19.53 -13.36
CA ASN A 275 11.77 -20.82 -14.01
C ASN A 275 13.22 -21.34 -14.20
N PHE A 276 14.13 -20.46 -14.61
CA PHE A 276 15.55 -20.79 -14.67
C PHE A 276 16.12 -21.26 -13.31
N LEU A 277 15.73 -20.61 -12.21
CA LEU A 277 16.16 -21.02 -10.87
C LEU A 277 15.57 -22.38 -10.48
N ARG A 278 14.29 -22.62 -10.78
CA ARG A 278 13.64 -23.92 -10.52
C ARG A 278 14.30 -25.09 -11.27
N GLU A 279 14.69 -24.87 -12.52
CA GLU A 279 15.36 -25.91 -13.34
C GLU A 279 16.75 -26.30 -12.78
N ARG A 280 17.39 -25.39 -12.04
CA ARG A 280 18.71 -25.62 -11.44
C ARG A 280 18.66 -26.17 -10.03
N ALA A 281 17.56 -25.98 -9.33
CA ALA A 281 17.38 -26.43 -7.96
C ALA A 281 17.01 -27.92 -7.88
N VAL A 282 17.43 -28.58 -6.81
CA VAL A 282 17.00 -29.95 -6.51
C VAL A 282 15.66 -29.89 -5.78
N ILE A 283 14.57 -30.05 -6.53
CA ILE A 283 13.21 -29.96 -5.99
C ILE A 283 12.59 -31.35 -5.90
N LYS A 284 12.07 -31.71 -4.72
CA LYS A 284 11.26 -32.91 -4.52
C LYS A 284 9.95 -32.54 -3.87
N LYS A 285 8.86 -33.19 -4.26
CA LYS A 285 7.51 -33.01 -3.71
C LYS A 285 6.85 -34.36 -3.45
N ASP A 286 6.24 -34.53 -2.31
CA ASP A 286 5.38 -35.67 -2.01
C ASP A 286 3.92 -35.31 -2.40
N GLY A 287 3.57 -35.62 -3.65
CA GLY A 287 2.25 -35.33 -4.20
C GLY A 287 1.14 -36.17 -3.56
N GLU A 288 1.46 -37.41 -3.10
CA GLU A 288 0.51 -38.28 -2.43
C GLU A 288 0.15 -37.73 -1.06
N LEU A 289 1.16 -37.41 -0.24
CA LEU A 289 0.96 -36.80 1.06
C LEU A 289 0.22 -35.46 0.95
N LEU A 290 0.56 -34.64 -0.05
CA LEU A 290 -0.06 -33.33 -0.30
C LEU A 290 -1.57 -33.46 -0.59
N SER A 291 -1.96 -34.47 -1.40
CA SER A 291 -3.37 -34.72 -1.70
C SER A 291 -4.19 -35.16 -0.46
N GLN A 292 -3.56 -35.92 0.44
CA GLN A 292 -4.19 -36.38 1.67
C GLN A 292 -4.41 -35.25 2.69
N ILE A 293 -3.50 -34.28 2.77
CA ILE A 293 -3.56 -33.18 3.73
C ILE A 293 -4.82 -32.36 3.55
N ARG A 294 -5.28 -32.13 2.32
CA ARG A 294 -6.50 -31.38 2.03
C ARG A 294 -7.75 -32.01 2.68
N LEU A 295 -7.77 -33.33 2.80
CA LEU A 295 -8.89 -34.08 3.39
C LEU A 295 -8.83 -34.15 4.92
N VAL A 296 -7.61 -34.18 5.50
CA VAL A 296 -7.36 -34.43 6.92
C VAL A 296 -7.35 -33.15 7.73
N CYS A 297 -6.77 -32.07 7.21
CA CYS A 297 -6.55 -30.83 7.97
C CYS A 297 -7.71 -29.83 7.89
N GLU A 298 -8.68 -30.01 7.01
CA GLU A 298 -9.96 -29.25 7.00
C GLU A 298 -10.90 -29.66 8.16
N SER A 299 -10.62 -30.79 8.83
CA SER A 299 -11.39 -31.25 9.99
C SER A 299 -10.68 -30.93 11.30
N LYS A 300 -11.38 -31.08 12.44
CA LYS A 300 -11.00 -30.73 13.83
C LYS A 300 -9.60 -31.16 14.35
N GLU A 301 -8.69 -31.64 13.49
CA GLU A 301 -7.38 -32.15 13.86
C GLU A 301 -6.19 -31.22 13.55
N MET A 302 -6.42 -29.95 13.25
CA MET A 302 -5.38 -28.97 12.87
C MET A 302 -4.20 -28.90 13.86
N GLU A 303 -4.46 -29.03 15.16
CA GLU A 303 -3.42 -29.02 16.20
C GLU A 303 -2.50 -30.26 16.17
N LYS A 304 -2.98 -31.39 15.65
CA LYS A 304 -2.13 -32.57 15.42
C LYS A 304 -1.28 -32.39 14.19
N CYS A 305 -1.84 -31.78 13.12
CA CYS A 305 -1.13 -31.48 11.88
C CYS A 305 0.04 -30.50 12.11
N LYS A 306 -0.07 -29.54 13.01
CA LYS A 306 1.05 -28.62 13.36
C LYS A 306 2.30 -29.32 13.90
N LYS A 307 2.15 -30.50 14.47
CA LYS A 307 3.25 -31.29 15.02
C LYS A 307 3.78 -32.36 14.05
N ASP A 308 3.20 -32.45 12.88
CA ASP A 308 3.56 -33.47 11.89
C ASP A 308 4.85 -33.06 11.18
N LYS A 309 5.89 -33.90 11.30
CA LYS A 309 7.22 -33.67 10.75
C LYS A 309 7.47 -34.36 9.42
N ARG A 310 6.44 -35.00 8.81
CA ARG A 310 6.59 -35.61 7.49
C ARG A 310 6.93 -34.53 6.47
N THR A 311 7.90 -34.83 5.62
CA THR A 311 8.38 -33.92 4.57
C THR A 311 7.36 -33.85 3.44
N LEU A 312 6.95 -32.65 3.06
CA LEU A 312 6.07 -32.36 1.92
C LEU A 312 6.83 -31.94 0.68
N ALA A 313 7.87 -31.16 0.87
CA ALA A 313 8.73 -30.70 -0.21
C ALA A 313 10.15 -30.46 0.28
N GLU A 314 11.09 -30.62 -0.64
CA GLU A 314 12.48 -30.21 -0.49
C GLU A 314 12.82 -29.25 -1.62
N ALA A 315 13.60 -28.22 -1.31
CA ALA A 315 14.20 -27.31 -2.27
C ALA A 315 15.65 -27.08 -1.88
N ASP A 316 16.58 -27.70 -2.61
CA ASP A 316 17.99 -27.86 -2.26
C ASP A 316 18.17 -28.46 -0.86
N ASP A 317 18.69 -27.72 0.11
CA ASP A 317 18.91 -28.12 1.51
C ASP A 317 17.75 -27.74 2.47
N GLU A 318 16.73 -27.07 1.97
CA GLU A 318 15.56 -26.63 2.74
C GLU A 318 14.42 -27.65 2.69
N VAL A 319 13.75 -27.88 3.80
CA VAL A 319 12.68 -28.87 3.95
C VAL A 319 11.42 -28.19 4.45
N LEU A 320 10.31 -28.47 3.79
CA LEU A 320 8.97 -28.09 4.23
C LEU A 320 8.24 -29.30 4.80
N THR A 321 7.86 -29.24 6.06
CA THR A 321 7.05 -30.28 6.70
C THR A 321 5.56 -29.98 6.63
N VAL A 322 4.72 -30.99 6.96
CA VAL A 322 3.28 -30.79 7.12
C VAL A 322 2.98 -29.72 8.17
N GLY A 323 3.70 -29.74 9.29
CA GLY A 323 3.56 -28.75 10.37
C GLY A 323 3.83 -27.32 9.88
N ASP A 324 4.91 -27.13 9.13
CA ASP A 324 5.26 -25.82 8.54
C ASP A 324 4.19 -25.34 7.56
N LEU A 325 3.66 -26.23 6.72
CA LEU A 325 2.55 -25.90 5.81
C LEU A 325 1.34 -25.36 6.56
N ILE A 326 0.96 -26.02 7.67
CA ILE A 326 -0.18 -25.60 8.49
C ILE A 326 0.08 -24.25 9.18
N GLU A 327 1.30 -24.00 9.61
CA GLU A 327 1.67 -22.72 10.19
C GLU A 327 1.59 -21.58 9.16
N ILE A 328 2.07 -21.82 7.93
CA ILE A 328 2.00 -20.87 6.82
C ILE A 328 0.54 -20.64 6.39
N ALA A 329 -0.28 -21.70 6.30
CA ALA A 329 -1.66 -21.61 5.86
C ALA A 329 -2.57 -20.84 6.84
N GLY A 330 -2.21 -20.86 8.13
CA GLY A 330 -3.02 -20.28 9.20
C GLY A 330 -4.34 -21.04 9.46
N PRO A 331 -5.23 -20.49 10.30
CA PRO A 331 -6.43 -21.18 10.74
C PRO A 331 -7.51 -21.41 9.68
N SER A 332 -7.42 -20.71 8.54
CA SER A 332 -8.32 -20.88 7.41
C SER A 332 -7.50 -20.98 6.13
N PHE A 333 -7.42 -22.17 5.56
CA PHE A 333 -6.77 -22.37 4.26
C PHE A 333 -7.38 -21.44 3.19
N SER A 334 -6.82 -20.23 3.05
CA SER A 334 -7.25 -19.29 2.00
C SER A 334 -6.73 -19.67 0.61
N GLN A 335 -5.71 -20.54 0.56
CA GLN A 335 -5.10 -21.05 -0.66
C GLN A 335 -5.06 -22.59 -0.65
N SER A 336 -4.95 -23.19 -1.84
CA SER A 336 -4.74 -24.64 -1.88
C SER A 336 -3.37 -25.02 -1.31
N PRO A 337 -3.24 -26.18 -0.65
CA PRO A 337 -1.95 -26.67 -0.16
C PRO A 337 -0.86 -26.71 -1.26
N GLU A 338 -1.22 -27.09 -2.49
CA GLU A 338 -0.32 -27.07 -3.63
C GLU A 338 0.24 -25.68 -3.93
N ASN A 339 -0.61 -24.65 -3.89
CA ASN A 339 -0.17 -23.28 -4.14
C ASN A 339 0.78 -22.80 -3.02
N ILE A 340 0.53 -23.17 -1.77
CA ILE A 340 1.40 -22.82 -0.64
C ILE A 340 2.76 -23.49 -0.82
N VAL A 341 2.79 -24.80 -1.14
CA VAL A 341 4.04 -25.53 -1.38
C VAL A 341 4.80 -24.96 -2.57
N ASN A 342 4.13 -24.66 -3.68
CA ASN A 342 4.78 -24.06 -4.85
C ASN A 342 5.37 -22.70 -4.52
N ASN A 343 4.61 -21.83 -3.83
CA ASN A 343 5.10 -20.52 -3.41
C ASN A 343 6.29 -20.64 -2.44
N TRP A 344 6.27 -21.62 -1.53
CA TRP A 344 7.38 -21.87 -0.63
C TRP A 344 8.64 -22.27 -1.39
N ILE A 345 8.52 -23.19 -2.39
CA ILE A 345 9.64 -23.58 -3.25
C ILE A 345 10.19 -22.37 -3.99
N ASP A 346 9.32 -21.54 -4.57
CA ASP A 346 9.71 -20.33 -5.30
C ASP A 346 10.50 -19.37 -4.42
N CYS A 347 10.02 -19.16 -3.18
CA CYS A 347 10.76 -18.35 -2.20
C CYS A 347 12.13 -18.98 -1.91
N LYS A 348 12.21 -20.30 -1.71
CA LYS A 348 13.47 -20.94 -1.33
C LYS A 348 14.52 -20.95 -2.43
N VAL A 349 14.13 -21.16 -3.68
CA VAL A 349 15.10 -21.10 -4.80
C VAL A 349 15.61 -19.67 -5.02
N VAL A 350 14.78 -18.66 -4.80
CA VAL A 350 15.19 -17.24 -4.84
C VAL A 350 16.08 -16.89 -3.65
N ASP A 351 15.71 -17.30 -2.43
CA ASP A 351 16.48 -17.08 -1.21
C ASP A 351 17.89 -17.66 -1.34
N HIS A 352 17.98 -18.91 -1.83
CA HIS A 352 19.26 -19.61 -2.03
C HIS A 352 20.16 -18.87 -3.04
N GLU A 353 19.63 -18.47 -4.21
CA GLU A 353 20.40 -17.71 -5.18
C GLU A 353 20.82 -16.34 -4.65
N ALA A 354 19.96 -15.64 -3.93
CA ALA A 354 20.28 -14.34 -3.34
C ALA A 354 21.43 -14.44 -2.32
N LEU A 355 21.41 -15.46 -1.47
CA LEU A 355 22.49 -15.72 -0.50
C LEU A 355 23.79 -16.15 -1.19
N ARG A 356 23.71 -16.96 -2.26
CA ARG A 356 24.86 -17.43 -3.03
C ARG A 356 25.63 -16.28 -3.69
N ARG A 357 24.95 -15.17 -4.03
CA ARG A 357 25.57 -13.96 -4.63
C ARG A 357 26.42 -13.18 -3.64
N HIS A 358 26.31 -13.42 -2.35
CA HIS A 358 27.09 -12.76 -1.30
C HIS A 358 27.02 -11.23 -1.35
N TYR A 359 25.86 -10.67 -1.59
CA TYR A 359 25.66 -9.21 -1.62
C TYR A 359 26.06 -8.53 -0.31
N GLU A 360 25.99 -9.26 0.83
CA GLU A 360 26.39 -8.76 2.15
C GLU A 360 27.88 -8.38 2.24
N LYS A 361 28.71 -8.82 1.30
CA LYS A 361 30.13 -8.44 1.22
C LYS A 361 30.34 -7.07 0.60
N GLY A 362 29.36 -6.54 -0.12
CA GLY A 362 29.39 -5.20 -0.72
C GLY A 362 29.38 -4.11 0.35
N ALA A 363 30.03 -2.98 0.09
CA ALA A 363 30.16 -1.91 1.08
C ALA A 363 28.82 -1.27 1.43
N ASP A 364 27.96 -1.07 0.44
CA ASP A 364 26.64 -0.46 0.64
C ASP A 364 25.75 -1.36 1.50
N MET A 365 25.72 -2.67 1.20
CA MET A 365 24.98 -3.64 2.00
C MET A 365 25.51 -3.75 3.42
N LYS A 366 26.83 -3.76 3.62
CA LYS A 366 27.44 -3.75 4.95
C LYS A 366 26.98 -2.57 5.79
N GLU A 367 26.93 -1.39 5.19
CA GLU A 367 26.48 -0.18 5.86
C GLU A 367 24.97 -0.22 6.18
N MET A 368 24.15 -0.74 5.28
CA MET A 368 22.71 -0.94 5.52
C MET A 368 22.49 -1.91 6.68
N VAL A 369 23.21 -3.04 6.69
CA VAL A 369 23.13 -4.06 7.76
C VAL A 369 23.58 -3.46 9.08
N ARG A 370 24.68 -2.73 9.13
CA ARG A 370 25.18 -2.04 10.33
C ARG A 370 24.11 -1.10 10.91
N ARG A 371 23.52 -0.25 10.07
CA ARG A 371 22.45 0.68 10.51
C ARG A 371 21.23 -0.05 11.05
N TYR A 372 20.84 -1.12 10.40
CA TYR A 372 19.72 -1.95 10.88
C TYR A 372 20.04 -2.62 12.23
N GLU A 373 21.24 -3.20 12.38
CA GLU A 373 21.71 -3.76 13.63
C GLU A 373 21.78 -2.72 14.75
N ASP A 374 22.29 -1.51 14.47
CA ASP A 374 22.33 -0.40 15.40
C ASP A 374 20.93 -0.04 15.93
N GLN A 375 19.93 0.02 15.05
CA GLN A 375 18.53 0.25 15.47
C GLN A 375 17.99 -0.88 16.34
N LEU A 376 18.29 -2.15 15.99
CA LEU A 376 17.89 -3.30 16.78
C LEU A 376 18.54 -3.29 18.16
N LEU A 377 19.83 -2.97 18.25
CA LEU A 377 20.56 -2.92 19.51
C LEU A 377 20.00 -1.85 20.42
N LYS A 378 19.76 -0.62 19.90
CA LYS A 378 19.10 0.45 20.65
C LYS A 378 17.72 0.02 21.16
N GLY A 379 16.90 -0.56 20.29
CA GLY A 379 15.57 -1.06 20.68
C GLY A 379 15.63 -2.18 21.72
N THR A 380 16.57 -3.11 21.57
CA THR A 380 16.80 -4.22 22.51
C THR A 380 17.26 -3.69 23.86
N PHE A 381 18.18 -2.74 23.89
CA PHE A 381 18.62 -2.08 25.13
C PHE A 381 17.46 -1.42 25.86
N ILE A 382 16.65 -0.63 25.15
CA ILE A 382 15.46 0.01 25.74
C ILE A 382 14.53 -1.06 26.32
N LYS A 383 14.23 -2.11 25.56
CA LYS A 383 13.31 -3.17 25.96
C LYS A 383 13.82 -4.00 27.14
N LYS A 384 15.11 -4.32 27.19
CA LYS A 384 15.68 -5.23 28.20
C LYS A 384 16.24 -4.50 29.43
N ILE A 385 16.70 -3.28 29.30
CA ILE A 385 17.37 -2.53 30.38
C ILE A 385 16.51 -1.37 30.90
N ILE A 386 15.88 -0.61 30.04
CA ILE A 386 15.15 0.61 30.46
C ILE A 386 13.72 0.29 30.86
N MET A 387 12.94 -0.39 29.99
CA MET A 387 11.52 -0.66 30.26
C MET A 387 11.26 -1.43 31.57
N PRO A 388 12.05 -2.43 31.97
CA PRO A 388 11.82 -3.14 33.23
C PRO A 388 11.98 -2.26 34.49
N ARG A 389 12.62 -1.08 34.38
CA ARG A 389 12.80 -0.15 35.49
C ARG A 389 11.59 0.79 35.67
N ILE A 390 10.66 0.80 34.70
CA ILE A 390 9.47 1.67 34.74
C ILE A 390 8.38 1.00 35.56
N VAL A 391 8.00 1.64 36.64
CA VAL A 391 6.90 1.17 37.49
C VAL A 391 5.63 1.88 37.09
N VAL A 392 4.69 1.11 36.53
CA VAL A 392 3.36 1.61 36.13
C VAL A 392 2.35 1.21 37.19
N THR A 393 1.75 2.20 37.87
CA THR A 393 0.64 2.00 38.82
C THR A 393 -0.50 2.93 38.46
N ASP A 394 -1.73 2.58 38.85
CA ASP A 394 -2.91 3.42 38.60
C ASP A 394 -2.76 4.82 39.21
N GLU A 395 -2.11 4.94 40.38
CA GLU A 395 -1.85 6.22 41.03
C GLU A 395 -0.95 7.11 40.18
N LYS A 396 0.16 6.57 39.67
CA LYS A 396 1.08 7.32 38.78
C LYS A 396 0.42 7.71 37.47
N LEU A 397 -0.42 6.85 36.90
CA LEU A 397 -1.15 7.15 35.69
C LEU A 397 -2.18 8.27 35.91
N ARG A 398 -2.92 8.25 37.01
CA ARG A 398 -3.86 9.31 37.38
C ARG A 398 -3.14 10.64 37.68
N GLU A 399 -2.00 10.58 38.33
CA GLU A 399 -1.16 11.75 38.57
C GLU A 399 -0.65 12.34 37.25
N TYR A 400 -0.15 11.50 36.34
CA TYR A 400 0.28 11.92 35.00
C TYR A 400 -0.87 12.54 34.20
N TYR A 401 -2.02 11.88 34.17
CA TYR A 401 -3.22 12.38 33.50
C TYR A 401 -3.63 13.75 34.07
N SER A 402 -3.67 13.91 35.39
CA SER A 402 -4.08 15.18 36.02
C SER A 402 -3.15 16.34 35.67
N LYS A 403 -1.85 16.07 35.47
CA LYS A 403 -0.85 17.08 35.08
C LYS A 403 -0.85 17.36 33.56
N ASN A 404 -1.42 16.49 32.74
CA ASN A 404 -1.34 16.55 31.28
C ASN A 404 -2.72 16.48 30.62
N GLN A 405 -3.78 16.98 31.27
CA GLN A 405 -5.17 16.91 30.78
C GLN A 405 -5.33 17.49 29.38
N ASP A 406 -4.56 18.52 29.04
CA ASP A 406 -4.58 19.17 27.73
C ASP A 406 -4.13 18.24 26.58
N SER A 407 -3.44 17.14 26.90
CA SER A 407 -3.03 16.12 25.93
C SER A 407 -4.10 15.05 25.68
N PHE A 408 -5.20 15.07 26.46
CA PHE A 408 -6.26 14.07 26.43
C PHE A 408 -7.63 14.73 26.28
N LEU A 409 -7.73 15.73 25.40
CA LEU A 409 -8.98 16.43 25.14
C LEU A 409 -9.87 15.63 24.20
N LYS A 410 -11.17 15.71 24.44
CA LYS A 410 -12.17 15.23 23.49
C LYS A 410 -11.99 15.90 22.15
N PRO A 411 -12.14 15.16 21.04
CA PRO A 411 -12.11 15.76 19.71
C PRO A 411 -13.14 16.89 19.62
N VAL A 412 -12.68 18.08 19.25
CA VAL A 412 -13.59 19.21 19.01
C VAL A 412 -14.48 18.90 17.82
N ARG A 413 -15.78 19.09 18.01
CA ARG A 413 -16.79 18.93 16.96
C ARG A 413 -17.49 20.24 16.69
N TYR A 414 -17.79 20.49 15.42
CA TYR A 414 -18.49 21.65 14.93
C TYR A 414 -19.80 21.22 14.28
N LYS A 415 -20.92 21.86 14.66
CA LYS A 415 -22.15 21.77 13.90
C LYS A 415 -22.16 22.90 12.90
N ILE A 416 -22.19 22.57 11.64
CA ILE A 416 -21.92 23.50 10.55
C ILE A 416 -23.15 23.65 9.66
N ARG A 417 -23.42 24.92 9.33
CA ARG A 417 -24.34 25.25 8.23
C ARG A 417 -23.51 25.93 7.14
N GLN A 418 -23.66 25.47 5.88
CA GLN A 418 -22.81 25.93 4.79
C GLN A 418 -23.57 26.22 3.49
N ILE A 419 -22.98 27.11 2.66
CA ILE A 419 -23.42 27.43 1.30
C ILE A 419 -22.20 27.31 0.41
N THR A 420 -22.27 26.45 -0.61
CA THR A 420 -21.19 26.22 -1.55
C THR A 420 -21.64 26.61 -2.96
N VAL A 421 -20.79 27.38 -3.66
CA VAL A 421 -21.05 27.84 -5.04
C VAL A 421 -19.82 27.66 -5.91
N LYS A 422 -19.97 27.82 -7.22
CA LYS A 422 -18.90 27.55 -8.20
C LYS A 422 -17.96 28.74 -8.41
N SER A 423 -18.38 29.96 -8.14
CA SER A 423 -17.58 31.16 -8.39
C SER A 423 -17.32 31.97 -7.14
N MET A 424 -16.17 32.64 -7.10
CA MET A 424 -15.77 33.54 -6.01
C MET A 424 -16.69 34.76 -5.92
N ASP A 425 -17.10 35.29 -7.06
CA ASP A 425 -17.93 36.49 -7.12
C ASP A 425 -19.33 36.21 -6.57
N GLU A 426 -19.92 35.07 -6.92
CA GLU A 426 -21.20 34.61 -6.37
C GLU A 426 -21.10 34.38 -4.85
N ALA A 427 -19.98 33.79 -4.39
CA ALA A 427 -19.76 33.62 -2.96
C ALA A 427 -19.66 34.94 -2.20
N ARG A 428 -19.02 35.97 -2.77
CA ARG A 428 -18.93 37.30 -2.17
C ARG A 428 -20.29 37.97 -2.11
N GLU A 429 -21.04 37.94 -3.21
CA GLU A 429 -22.41 38.49 -3.26
C GLU A 429 -23.30 37.83 -2.19
N ILE A 430 -23.23 36.50 -2.06
CA ILE A 430 -23.97 35.78 -1.02
C ILE A 430 -23.52 36.20 0.37
N LEU A 431 -22.23 36.32 0.63
CA LEU A 431 -21.70 36.73 1.92
C LEU A 431 -22.20 38.15 2.31
N ASP A 432 -22.20 39.08 1.36
CA ASP A 432 -22.69 40.47 1.59
C ASP A 432 -24.20 40.47 1.84
N ASN A 433 -24.98 39.67 1.12
CA ASN A 433 -26.42 39.52 1.34
C ASN A 433 -26.71 38.93 2.73
N LEU A 434 -25.96 37.91 3.14
CA LEU A 434 -26.08 37.31 4.48
C LEU A 434 -25.73 38.32 5.60
N ARG A 435 -24.69 39.13 5.38
CA ARG A 435 -24.32 40.22 6.30
C ARG A 435 -25.38 41.33 6.38
N ALA A 436 -26.09 41.53 5.28
CA ALA A 436 -27.22 42.46 5.22
C ALA A 436 -28.53 41.89 5.84
N GLY A 437 -28.49 40.66 6.35
CA GLY A 437 -29.61 40.05 7.07
C GLY A 437 -30.45 39.07 6.27
N ALA A 438 -29.97 38.61 5.09
CA ALA A 438 -30.68 37.58 4.35
C ALA A 438 -30.74 36.24 5.14
N ASP A 439 -31.84 35.51 5.01
CA ASP A 439 -32.01 34.22 5.68
C ASP A 439 -31.07 33.16 5.10
N PHE A 440 -30.18 32.65 5.93
CA PHE A 440 -29.16 31.69 5.52
C PHE A 440 -29.76 30.42 4.90
N ALA A 441 -30.84 29.91 5.50
CA ALA A 441 -31.47 28.67 5.06
C ALA A 441 -32.17 28.85 3.70
N TRP A 442 -32.76 30.02 3.48
CA TRP A 442 -33.35 30.37 2.18
C TRP A 442 -32.28 30.47 1.09
N VAL A 443 -31.18 31.20 1.35
CA VAL A 443 -30.06 31.34 0.41
C VAL A 443 -29.44 29.97 0.10
N ALA A 444 -29.21 29.14 1.11
CA ALA A 444 -28.69 27.80 0.93
C ALA A 444 -29.56 26.94 -0.01
N ARG A 445 -30.89 26.92 0.20
CA ARG A 445 -31.82 26.16 -0.67
C ARG A 445 -31.83 26.62 -2.11
N ASN A 446 -31.64 27.91 -2.36
CA ASN A 446 -31.78 28.48 -3.71
C ASN A 446 -30.47 28.66 -4.47
N LYS A 447 -29.35 28.74 -3.79
CA LYS A 447 -28.05 29.08 -4.39
C LYS A 447 -26.97 28.02 -4.18
N SER A 448 -27.05 27.21 -3.13
CA SER A 448 -25.99 26.25 -2.83
C SER A 448 -26.04 25.02 -3.74
N ILE A 449 -24.88 24.60 -4.20
CA ILE A 449 -24.68 23.34 -4.92
C ILE A 449 -24.36 22.17 -3.98
N ASP A 450 -24.26 22.43 -2.69
CA ASP A 450 -23.94 21.43 -1.67
C ASP A 450 -25.11 20.47 -1.39
N ALA A 451 -24.79 19.26 -0.96
CA ALA A 451 -25.81 18.24 -0.60
C ALA A 451 -26.73 18.70 0.56
N ALA A 452 -26.24 19.58 1.44
CA ALA A 452 -27.02 20.15 2.53
C ALA A 452 -27.96 21.29 2.10
N ALA A 453 -27.95 21.72 0.84
CA ALA A 453 -28.77 22.81 0.32
C ALA A 453 -30.28 22.61 0.65
N SER A 454 -30.81 21.40 0.41
CA SER A 454 -32.22 21.05 0.67
C SER A 454 -32.60 21.16 2.16
N LYS A 455 -31.64 21.01 3.07
CA LYS A 455 -31.78 21.18 4.52
C LYS A 455 -31.48 22.60 5.00
N GLY A 456 -31.45 23.59 4.08
CA GLY A 456 -31.13 24.96 4.40
C GLY A 456 -29.66 25.16 4.79
N GLY A 457 -28.77 24.33 4.25
CA GLY A 457 -27.35 24.35 4.49
C GLY A 457 -26.88 23.57 5.71
N ASP A 458 -27.78 22.93 6.47
CA ASP A 458 -27.39 22.14 7.66
C ASP A 458 -26.63 20.89 7.22
N ALA A 459 -25.30 20.95 7.39
CA ALA A 459 -24.37 19.86 7.04
C ALA A 459 -24.13 18.88 8.21
N GLY A 460 -24.63 19.22 9.42
CA GLY A 460 -24.52 18.38 10.60
C GLY A 460 -23.21 18.58 11.38
N TRP A 461 -22.82 17.54 12.14
CA TRP A 461 -21.66 17.54 13.01
C TRP A 461 -20.42 16.97 12.33
N PHE A 462 -19.30 17.68 12.40
CA PHE A 462 -18.00 17.26 11.92
C PHE A 462 -16.97 17.29 13.04
N ARG A 463 -16.05 16.33 13.06
CA ARG A 463 -14.82 16.45 13.84
C ARG A 463 -13.88 17.40 13.11
N ARG A 464 -12.99 18.05 13.87
CA ARG A 464 -12.00 18.96 13.29
C ARG A 464 -11.17 18.30 12.17
N GLU A 465 -10.80 17.02 12.36
CA GLU A 465 -9.97 16.23 11.46
C GLU A 465 -10.71 15.79 10.19
N GLU A 466 -12.05 15.81 10.20
CA GLU A 466 -12.90 15.50 9.04
C GLU A 466 -13.05 16.69 8.09
N LEU A 467 -12.68 17.88 8.54
CA LEU A 467 -12.75 19.10 7.75
C LEU A 467 -11.46 19.31 6.93
N PRO A 468 -11.55 19.81 5.69
CA PRO A 468 -10.37 20.25 4.94
C PRO A 468 -9.54 21.26 5.74
N LYS A 469 -8.21 21.24 5.61
CA LYS A 469 -7.31 22.08 6.41
C LYS A 469 -7.69 23.57 6.34
N SER A 470 -7.94 24.10 5.14
CA SER A 470 -8.37 25.50 4.94
C SER A 470 -9.68 25.85 5.64
N PHE A 471 -10.57 24.85 5.79
CA PHE A 471 -11.85 25.02 6.47
C PHE A 471 -11.68 24.94 7.99
N SER A 472 -10.95 23.95 8.50
CA SER A 472 -10.75 23.75 9.93
C SER A 472 -9.97 24.88 10.59
N GLU A 473 -8.96 25.45 9.91
CA GLU A 473 -8.21 26.61 10.41
C GLU A 473 -9.13 27.85 10.62
N ILE A 474 -10.07 28.07 9.71
CA ILE A 474 -11.05 29.15 9.84
C ILE A 474 -12.10 28.81 10.90
N ALA A 475 -12.59 27.56 10.95
CA ALA A 475 -13.55 27.12 11.96
C ALA A 475 -13.02 27.24 13.40
N ASP A 476 -11.70 27.16 13.59
CA ASP A 476 -11.08 27.38 14.89
C ASP A 476 -11.19 28.84 15.37
N THR A 477 -11.28 29.81 14.45
CA THR A 477 -11.24 31.26 14.72
C THR A 477 -12.61 31.95 14.67
N VAL A 478 -13.58 31.35 13.95
CA VAL A 478 -14.94 31.92 13.83
C VAL A 478 -15.74 31.64 15.11
N ASN A 479 -16.46 32.65 15.64
CA ASN A 479 -17.34 32.44 16.77
C ASN A 479 -18.64 31.72 16.37
N ILE A 480 -19.28 31.11 17.36
CA ILE A 480 -20.60 30.50 17.17
C ILE A 480 -21.60 31.57 16.73
N GLY A 481 -22.31 31.33 15.64
CA GLY A 481 -23.28 32.24 15.06
C GLY A 481 -22.71 33.19 13.99
N ASP A 482 -21.40 33.43 13.95
CA ASP A 482 -20.76 34.29 12.98
C ASP A 482 -20.60 33.60 11.61
N LEU A 483 -20.59 34.41 10.55
CA LEU A 483 -20.31 33.97 9.18
C LEU A 483 -18.80 33.90 8.97
N SER A 484 -18.35 32.80 8.33
CA SER A 484 -16.97 32.67 7.89
C SER A 484 -16.66 33.64 6.73
N PRO A 485 -15.40 33.99 6.48
CA PRO A 485 -14.99 34.47 5.17
C PRO A 485 -15.27 33.41 4.10
N VAL A 486 -15.18 33.81 2.82
CA VAL A 486 -15.27 32.85 1.71
C VAL A 486 -14.06 31.93 1.75
N VAL A 487 -14.31 30.62 1.84
CA VAL A 487 -13.29 29.56 1.84
C VAL A 487 -13.25 28.90 0.48
N LYS A 488 -12.07 28.83 -0.12
CA LYS A 488 -11.86 28.08 -1.37
C LYS A 488 -11.65 26.61 -1.06
N LEU A 489 -12.46 25.73 -1.68
CA LEU A 489 -12.36 24.27 -1.60
C LEU A 489 -12.25 23.74 -3.04
N ASP A 490 -11.06 23.24 -3.43
CA ASP A 490 -10.79 22.70 -4.78
C ASP A 490 -11.37 23.56 -5.91
N LEU A 491 -12.53 23.16 -6.47
CA LEU A 491 -13.22 23.81 -7.58
C LEU A 491 -14.44 24.64 -7.13
N SER A 492 -14.61 24.89 -5.85
CA SER A 492 -15.79 25.56 -5.26
C SER A 492 -15.41 26.57 -4.19
N TYR A 493 -16.38 27.38 -3.78
CA TYR A 493 -16.24 28.39 -2.75
C TYR A 493 -17.35 28.20 -1.72
N THR A 494 -17.00 28.18 -0.45
CA THR A 494 -17.92 27.90 0.64
C THR A 494 -17.92 29.02 1.66
N ILE A 495 -19.11 29.39 2.11
CA ILE A 495 -19.36 30.23 3.29
C ILE A 495 -20.03 29.33 4.30
N PHE A 496 -19.58 29.39 5.54
CA PHE A 496 -20.19 28.59 6.59
C PHE A 496 -20.46 29.42 7.85
N ARG A 497 -21.31 28.88 8.71
CA ARG A 497 -21.58 29.36 10.05
C ARG A 497 -21.50 28.18 11.01
N ILE A 498 -20.83 28.38 12.14
CA ILE A 498 -20.79 27.40 13.22
C ILE A 498 -22.04 27.63 14.08
N GLU A 499 -22.94 26.65 14.08
CA GLU A 499 -24.16 26.68 14.91
C GLU A 499 -23.85 26.30 16.36
N GLU A 500 -23.01 25.26 16.51
CA GLU A 500 -22.61 24.74 17.81
C GLU A 500 -21.15 24.24 17.75
N LYS A 501 -20.45 24.29 18.87
CA LYS A 501 -19.08 23.79 19.04
C LYS A 501 -19.01 23.07 20.38
N THR A 502 -18.46 21.84 20.37
CA THR A 502 -18.22 21.16 21.64
C THR A 502 -17.10 21.82 22.41
N PRO A 503 -17.24 21.95 23.75
CA PRO A 503 -16.19 22.53 24.57
C PRO A 503 -14.91 21.66 24.52
N LYS A 504 -13.77 22.32 24.77
CA LYS A 504 -12.50 21.62 24.99
C LYS A 504 -12.51 21.05 26.40
N GLU A 505 -12.84 19.80 26.55
CA GLU A 505 -12.89 19.10 27.82
C GLU A 505 -11.99 17.87 27.80
N PRO A 506 -11.26 17.54 28.86
CA PRO A 506 -10.55 16.28 28.96
C PRO A 506 -11.51 15.08 28.85
N GLU A 507 -11.11 14.05 28.14
CA GLU A 507 -11.81 12.76 28.19
C GLU A 507 -11.61 12.13 29.57
N ALA A 508 -12.58 11.34 30.02
CA ALA A 508 -12.45 10.67 31.32
C ALA A 508 -11.23 9.73 31.31
N PHE A 509 -10.52 9.69 32.44
CA PHE A 509 -9.30 8.87 32.59
C PHE A 509 -9.47 7.44 32.09
N ASP A 510 -10.60 6.82 32.42
CA ASP A 510 -10.85 5.40 32.07
C ASP A 510 -11.07 5.20 30.57
N GLU A 511 -11.51 6.24 29.84
CA GLU A 511 -11.68 6.22 28.38
C GLU A 511 -10.34 6.37 27.64
N VAL A 512 -9.39 7.09 28.23
CA VAL A 512 -8.07 7.36 27.64
C VAL A 512 -6.92 6.62 28.33
N LYS A 513 -7.22 5.70 29.23
CA LYS A 513 -6.21 5.00 30.04
C LYS A 513 -5.06 4.42 29.22
N ASP A 514 -5.34 3.78 28.08
CA ASP A 514 -4.31 3.24 27.19
C ASP A 514 -3.44 4.32 26.57
N ALA A 515 -4.01 5.47 26.23
CA ALA A 515 -3.26 6.63 25.73
C ALA A 515 -2.37 7.22 26.83
N VAL A 516 -2.89 7.32 28.06
CA VAL A 516 -2.15 7.77 29.23
C VAL A 516 -0.99 6.83 29.53
N VAL A 517 -1.20 5.51 29.50
CA VAL A 517 -0.14 4.51 29.67
C VAL A 517 0.97 4.70 28.64
N ARG A 518 0.63 4.81 27.36
CA ARG A 518 1.63 5.02 26.29
C ARG A 518 2.43 6.31 26.50
N ALA A 519 1.75 7.42 26.82
CA ALA A 519 2.39 8.70 27.03
C ALA A 519 3.28 8.70 28.28
N TYR A 520 2.80 8.14 29.39
CA TYR A 520 3.56 8.00 30.63
C TYR A 520 4.80 7.15 30.44
N VAL A 521 4.64 5.94 29.88
CA VAL A 521 5.78 5.02 29.62
C VAL A 521 6.77 5.68 28.65
N GLY A 522 6.30 6.33 27.61
CA GLY A 522 7.17 7.07 26.67
C GLY A 522 7.99 8.16 27.37
N GLY A 523 7.36 8.94 28.23
CA GLY A 523 8.04 9.96 29.03
C GLY A 523 9.07 9.38 29.99
N GLU A 524 8.73 8.30 30.70
CA GLU A 524 9.64 7.63 31.62
C GLU A 524 10.82 6.95 30.90
N VAL A 525 10.59 6.39 29.69
CA VAL A 525 11.67 5.85 28.84
C VAL A 525 12.66 6.99 28.52
N ASN A 526 12.20 8.13 28.06
CA ASN A 526 13.07 9.27 27.74
C ASN A 526 13.85 9.75 28.96
N ASN A 527 13.17 9.94 30.10
CA ASN A 527 13.81 10.36 31.35
C ASN A 527 14.90 9.38 31.83
N LEU A 528 14.65 8.09 31.73
CA LEU A 528 15.63 7.08 32.13
C LEU A 528 16.79 6.98 31.12
N LEU A 529 16.51 7.12 29.82
CA LEU A 529 17.54 7.18 28.79
C LEU A 529 18.45 8.39 28.99
N ASP A 530 17.89 9.58 29.20
CA ASP A 530 18.67 10.80 29.41
C ASP A 530 19.61 10.68 30.62
N LYS A 531 19.11 10.09 31.72
CA LYS A 531 19.95 9.82 32.89
C LYS A 531 21.06 8.82 32.58
N TYR A 532 20.72 7.75 31.84
CA TYR A 532 21.69 6.71 31.48
C TYR A 532 22.76 7.25 30.54
N VAL A 533 22.35 7.99 29.50
CA VAL A 533 23.26 8.64 28.56
C VAL A 533 24.17 9.67 29.27
N THR A 534 23.63 10.40 30.24
CA THR A 534 24.44 11.33 31.05
C THR A 534 25.57 10.61 31.79
N GLN A 535 25.28 9.41 32.31
CA GLN A 535 26.33 8.57 32.92
C GLN A 535 27.35 8.07 31.91
N LEU A 536 26.89 7.58 30.75
CA LEU A 536 27.80 7.11 29.70
C LEU A 536 28.70 8.22 29.18
N LYS A 537 28.20 9.46 29.05
CA LYS A 537 28.99 10.62 28.63
C LYS A 537 30.14 10.97 29.58
N ALA A 538 30.03 10.61 30.86
CA ALA A 538 31.06 10.89 31.84
C ALA A 538 32.32 10.03 31.62
N ASP A 539 32.15 8.83 31.06
CA ASP A 539 33.22 7.87 30.84
C ASP A 539 33.68 7.78 29.37
N ALA A 540 32.90 8.33 28.42
CA ALA A 540 33.18 8.26 27.00
C ALA A 540 34.05 9.41 26.49
N ASN A 541 34.89 9.11 25.50
CA ASN A 541 35.62 10.17 24.75
C ASN A 541 34.75 10.65 23.58
N ILE A 542 34.25 11.89 23.67
CA ILE A 542 33.36 12.48 22.67
C ILE A 542 34.03 13.73 22.07
N GLU A 543 34.25 13.68 20.76
CA GLU A 543 34.77 14.81 19.97
C GLU A 543 33.68 15.29 19.01
N MET A 544 33.31 16.57 19.09
CA MET A 544 32.33 17.21 18.21
C MET A 544 33.03 18.10 17.19
N HIS A 545 32.70 17.93 15.92
CA HIS A 545 33.28 18.73 14.82
C HIS A 545 32.30 19.84 14.42
N ASP A 546 32.12 20.83 15.30
CA ASP A 546 31.12 21.92 15.14
C ASP A 546 31.32 22.73 13.85
N ASP A 547 32.54 22.86 13.34
CA ASP A 547 32.82 23.54 12.09
C ASP A 547 32.22 22.80 10.90
N GLU A 548 32.35 21.47 10.86
CA GLU A 548 31.76 20.63 9.82
C GLU A 548 30.24 20.65 9.89
N ILE A 549 29.66 20.62 11.07
CA ILE A 549 28.21 20.72 11.26
C ILE A 549 27.70 22.05 10.70
N ARG A 550 28.38 23.17 11.02
CA ARG A 550 28.05 24.50 10.45
C ARG A 550 28.22 24.57 8.94
N ASN A 551 29.20 23.89 8.39
CA ASN A 551 29.40 23.79 6.93
C ASN A 551 28.23 23.09 6.25
N ILE A 552 27.73 22.01 6.84
CA ILE A 552 26.55 21.28 6.36
C ILE A 552 25.30 22.14 6.48
N GLU A 553 25.09 22.81 7.61
CA GLU A 553 23.93 23.71 7.79
C GLU A 553 23.86 24.80 6.71
N ARG A 554 25.01 25.35 6.31
CA ARG A 554 25.08 26.33 5.22
C ARG A 554 24.68 25.73 3.87
N ARG A 555 25.10 24.48 3.59
CA ARG A 555 24.75 23.78 2.34
C ARG A 555 23.26 23.41 2.26
N PHE A 556 22.61 23.15 3.38
CA PHE A 556 21.16 22.88 3.42
C PHE A 556 20.29 24.15 3.31
N LYS A 557 20.84 25.33 3.55
CA LYS A 557 20.15 26.62 3.42
C LYS A 557 20.26 27.24 2.03
N GLN A 558 21.13 26.74 1.20
CA GLN A 558 21.29 27.09 -0.22
C GLN A 558 20.45 26.19 -1.12
#